data_44119da2670494a9bc00a1d998eaa969
#
_entry.id   44119da2670494a9bc00a1d998eaa969
#
_cell.length_a   1.000
_cell.length_b   1.000
_cell.length_c   1.000
_cell.angle_alpha   90.00
_cell.angle_beta   90.00
_cell.angle_gamma   90.00
#
_symmetry.space_group_name_H-M   'P 1'
#
loop_
_entity.id
_entity.type
_entity.pdbx_description
1 polymer ?
#
loop_
_entity_poly.entity_id
_entity_poly.type
_entity_poly.pdbx_seq_one_letter_code
_entity_poly.pdbx_strand_id
1 'polypeptide(L)'
;KGIIINMCSIASDLAGGGGHAYTSSKHALAGFTKQLALDYAEAGIQIFGIAPGAVKTGMTAADFEPGGLADWVASETPIKRWIEPEEIAEISLFLASGKASAMQGQILTIDGGWSLK
;
A
#
# COMPACT_ATOMS: atom_id res chain seq x y z
N LYS A 1 21.79 -10.85 1.78
CA LYS A 1 21.31 -9.84 0.86
C LYS A 1 19.96 -10.20 0.30
N GLY A 2 19.08 -9.27 0.26
CA GLY A 2 17.76 -9.50 -0.30
C GLY A 2 16.91 -8.26 -0.24
N ILE A 3 15.74 -8.33 -0.86
CA ILE A 3 14.77 -7.24 -0.87
C ILE A 3 13.41 -7.83 -0.50
N ILE A 4 12.77 -7.24 0.50
CA ILE A 4 11.43 -7.62 0.94
C ILE A 4 10.52 -6.42 0.75
N ILE A 5 9.39 -6.64 0.07
CA ILE A 5 8.37 -5.62 -0.13
C ILE A 5 7.06 -6.15 0.47
N ASN A 6 6.61 -5.56 1.55
CA ASN A 6 5.37 -5.95 2.20
C ASN A 6 4.21 -5.14 1.66
N MET A 7 3.15 -5.82 1.26
CA MET A 7 1.96 -5.16 0.74
C MET A 7 1.08 -4.74 1.92
N CYS A 8 1.27 -3.51 2.35
CA CYS A 8 0.47 -2.86 3.38
C CYS A 8 -0.84 -2.33 2.77
N SER A 9 -1.38 -1.28 3.32
CA SER A 9 -2.62 -0.65 2.87
C SER A 9 -2.70 0.73 3.51
N ILE A 10 -3.52 1.62 2.98
CA ILE A 10 -3.87 2.83 3.74
C ILE A 10 -4.51 2.46 5.08
N ALA A 11 -5.11 1.28 5.18
CA ALA A 11 -5.61 0.72 6.45
C ALA A 11 -4.48 0.38 7.44
N SER A 12 -3.23 0.50 7.04
CA SER A 12 -2.07 0.40 7.96
C SER A 12 -1.94 1.64 8.84
N ASP A 13 -2.59 2.73 8.49
CA ASP A 13 -2.50 4.00 9.21
C ASP A 13 -3.88 4.63 9.48
N LEU A 14 -4.90 4.23 8.74
CA LEU A 14 -6.24 4.80 8.79
C LEU A 14 -7.27 3.73 9.14
N ALA A 15 -8.40 4.18 9.70
CA ALA A 15 -9.58 3.34 9.88
C ALA A 15 -10.53 3.51 8.69
N GLY A 16 -11.50 2.63 8.60
CA GLY A 16 -12.60 2.75 7.62
C GLY A 16 -12.44 1.95 6.34
N GLY A 17 -11.30 1.29 6.17
CA GLY A 17 -10.99 0.61 4.92
C GLY A 17 -11.36 -0.87 4.83
N GLY A 18 -11.79 -1.52 5.91
CA GLY A 18 -12.03 -2.96 5.84
C GLY A 18 -12.42 -3.66 7.12
N GLY A 19 -12.83 -2.94 8.15
CA GLY A 19 -13.27 -3.53 9.41
C GLY A 19 -12.12 -3.85 10.38
N HIS A 20 -12.48 -4.41 11.53
CA HIS A 20 -11.56 -4.57 12.64
C HIS A 20 -10.36 -5.47 12.33
N ALA A 21 -10.63 -6.65 11.81
CA ALA A 21 -9.56 -7.63 11.56
C ALA A 21 -8.59 -7.13 10.47
N TYR A 22 -9.12 -6.63 9.38
CA TYR A 22 -8.31 -6.12 8.28
C TYR A 22 -7.46 -4.94 8.73
N THR A 23 -8.08 -3.95 9.36
CA THR A 23 -7.38 -2.75 9.85
C THR A 23 -6.30 -3.11 10.86
N SER A 24 -6.63 -3.99 11.81
CA SER A 24 -5.65 -4.43 12.81
C SER A 24 -4.47 -5.15 12.17
N SER A 25 -4.74 -6.06 11.23
CA SER A 25 -3.68 -6.81 10.55
C SER A 25 -2.77 -5.90 9.73
N LYS A 26 -3.34 -4.88 9.08
CA LYS A 26 -2.55 -3.96 8.26
C LYS A 26 -1.73 -2.98 9.11
N HIS A 27 -2.24 -2.54 10.25
CA HIS A 27 -1.45 -1.77 11.21
C HIS A 27 -0.28 -2.61 11.74
N ALA A 28 -0.54 -3.87 12.08
CA ALA A 28 0.50 -4.78 12.55
C ALA A 28 1.57 -5.00 11.47
N LEU A 29 1.17 -5.16 10.22
CA LEU A 29 2.12 -5.35 9.11
C LEU A 29 3.02 -4.13 8.92
N ALA A 30 2.49 -2.93 9.09
CA ALA A 30 3.29 -1.70 9.01
C ALA A 30 4.35 -1.68 10.11
N GLY A 31 3.97 -1.98 11.35
CA GLY A 31 4.90 -2.06 12.47
C GLY A 31 5.95 -3.13 12.26
N PHE A 32 5.53 -4.30 11.80
CA PHE A 32 6.44 -5.40 11.48
C PHE A 32 7.46 -4.99 10.41
N THR A 33 7.00 -4.32 9.36
CA THR A 33 7.88 -3.85 8.28
C THR A 33 8.97 -2.92 8.80
N LYS A 34 8.58 -1.97 9.65
CA LYS A 34 9.51 -0.99 10.22
C LYS A 34 10.55 -1.67 11.13
N GLN A 35 10.09 -2.55 12.01
CA GLN A 35 10.99 -3.23 12.93
C GLN A 35 11.95 -4.16 12.18
N LEU A 36 11.44 -4.91 11.22
CA LEU A 36 12.25 -5.80 10.40
C LEU A 36 13.32 -5.02 9.64
N ALA A 37 12.96 -3.86 9.09
CA ALA A 37 13.90 -3.00 8.36
C ALA A 37 15.03 -2.51 9.28
N LEU A 38 14.71 -2.15 10.51
CA LEU A 38 15.70 -1.72 11.47
C LEU A 38 16.64 -2.87 11.83
N ASP A 39 16.07 -4.04 12.12
CA ASP A 39 16.85 -5.20 12.58
C ASP A 39 17.81 -5.75 11.53
N TYR A 40 17.45 -5.65 10.26
CA TYR A 40 18.22 -6.29 9.19
C TYR A 40 18.94 -5.31 8.25
N ALA A 41 18.94 -4.03 8.57
CA ALA A 41 19.63 -3.03 7.76
C ALA A 41 21.14 -3.34 7.62
N GLU A 42 21.80 -3.66 8.73
CA GLU A 42 23.23 -3.98 8.70
C GLU A 42 23.54 -5.27 7.95
N ALA A 43 22.59 -6.19 7.90
CA ALA A 43 22.73 -7.43 7.13
C ALA A 43 22.59 -7.21 5.61
N GLY A 44 22.29 -5.99 5.18
CA GLY A 44 22.15 -5.65 3.78
C GLY A 44 20.82 -6.09 3.17
N ILE A 45 19.81 -6.33 4.00
CA ILE A 45 18.46 -6.68 3.52
C ILE A 45 17.64 -5.40 3.44
N GLN A 46 17.16 -5.09 2.25
CA GLN A 46 16.31 -3.91 2.02
C GLN A 46 14.86 -4.31 2.26
N ILE A 47 14.17 -3.54 3.08
CA ILE A 47 12.79 -3.85 3.46
C ILE A 47 11.94 -2.60 3.30
N PHE A 48 10.83 -2.74 2.56
CA PHE A 48 9.92 -1.66 2.25
C PHE A 48 8.47 -2.11 2.42
N GLY A 49 7.58 -1.15 2.53
CA GLY A 49 6.15 -1.39 2.41
C GLY A 49 5.56 -0.55 1.29
N ILE A 50 4.47 -1.03 0.73
CA ILE A 50 3.63 -0.26 -0.17
C ILE A 50 2.25 -0.23 0.46
N ALA A 51 1.66 0.96 0.58
CA ALA A 51 0.35 1.16 1.18
C ALA A 51 -0.63 1.70 0.13
N PRO A 52 -1.26 0.81 -0.65
CA PRO A 52 -2.22 1.25 -1.66
C PRO A 52 -3.53 1.73 -1.06
N GLY A 53 -4.21 2.61 -1.78
CA GLY A 53 -5.60 2.95 -1.54
C GLY A 53 -6.52 2.07 -2.36
N ALA A 54 -7.47 2.67 -3.05
CA ALA A 54 -8.43 1.93 -3.89
C ALA A 54 -7.78 1.53 -5.21
N VAL A 55 -7.44 0.25 -5.33
CA VAL A 55 -6.84 -0.33 -6.53
C VAL A 55 -7.87 -1.21 -7.23
N LYS A 56 -7.94 -1.09 -8.54
CA LYS A 56 -8.87 -1.82 -9.38
C LYS A 56 -8.36 -3.23 -9.62
N THR A 57 -8.84 -4.18 -8.83
CA THR A 57 -8.41 -5.59 -8.89
C THR A 57 -9.61 -6.52 -8.87
N GLY A 58 -9.36 -7.83 -8.96
CA GLY A 58 -10.41 -8.83 -8.78
C GLY A 58 -11.09 -8.74 -7.42
N MET A 59 -10.36 -8.37 -6.37
CA MET A 59 -10.93 -8.22 -5.03
C MET A 59 -11.91 -7.05 -4.92
N THR A 60 -11.78 -6.04 -5.78
CA THR A 60 -12.65 -4.87 -5.79
C THR A 60 -13.70 -4.92 -6.89
N ALA A 61 -13.83 -6.04 -7.60
CA ALA A 61 -14.73 -6.19 -8.73
C ALA A 61 -16.19 -5.85 -8.39
N ALA A 62 -16.64 -6.18 -7.17
CA ALA A 62 -17.99 -5.91 -6.73
C ALA A 62 -18.33 -4.41 -6.68
N ASP A 63 -17.35 -3.57 -6.49
CA ASP A 63 -17.54 -2.10 -6.45
C ASP A 63 -17.94 -1.55 -7.81
N PHE A 64 -17.59 -2.25 -8.89
CA PHE A 64 -17.88 -1.84 -10.26
C PHE A 64 -19.17 -2.43 -10.80
N GLU A 65 -19.87 -3.26 -10.01
CA GLU A 65 -21.18 -3.80 -10.37
C GLU A 65 -22.27 -2.76 -10.15
N PRO A 66 -23.45 -2.93 -10.77
CA PRO A 66 -24.57 -2.03 -10.52
C PRO A 66 -24.89 -1.93 -9.02
N GLY A 67 -24.97 -0.71 -8.51
CA GLY A 67 -25.17 -0.47 -7.08
C GLY A 67 -23.90 -0.48 -6.25
N GLY A 68 -22.74 -0.71 -6.88
CA GLY A 68 -21.46 -0.67 -6.19
C GLY A 68 -20.98 0.76 -5.91
N LEU A 69 -19.81 0.89 -5.28
CA LEU A 69 -19.28 2.14 -4.78
C LEU A 69 -18.18 2.76 -5.66
N ALA A 70 -17.95 2.20 -6.86
CA ALA A 70 -16.82 2.62 -7.70
C ALA A 70 -16.83 4.14 -8.01
N ASP A 71 -17.98 4.66 -8.39
CA ASP A 71 -18.09 6.08 -8.73
C ASP A 71 -17.92 6.97 -7.51
N TRP A 72 -18.47 6.56 -6.37
CA TRP A 72 -18.33 7.29 -5.13
C TRP A 72 -16.85 7.32 -4.69
N VAL A 73 -16.18 6.16 -4.72
CA VAL A 73 -14.77 6.09 -4.35
C VAL A 73 -13.92 6.97 -5.26
N ALA A 74 -14.17 6.95 -6.56
CA ALA A 74 -13.46 7.82 -7.50
C ALA A 74 -13.72 9.31 -7.18
N SER A 75 -14.96 9.66 -6.90
CA SER A 75 -15.32 11.06 -6.60
C SER A 75 -14.68 11.59 -5.33
N GLU A 76 -14.48 10.71 -4.33
CA GLU A 76 -13.84 11.03 -3.06
C GLU A 76 -12.32 11.01 -3.09
N THR A 77 -11.75 10.39 -4.12
CA THR A 77 -10.29 10.35 -4.29
C THR A 77 -9.84 11.64 -4.96
N PRO A 78 -8.83 12.34 -4.42
CA PRO A 78 -8.38 13.61 -5.02
C PRO A 78 -8.03 13.53 -6.50
N ILE A 79 -7.41 12.46 -6.96
CA ILE A 79 -7.10 12.30 -8.39
C ILE A 79 -8.30 11.85 -9.23
N LYS A 80 -9.49 11.68 -8.60
CA LYS A 80 -10.77 11.38 -9.26
C LYS A 80 -10.81 10.10 -10.07
N ARG A 81 -10.05 9.11 -9.66
CA ARG A 81 -10.05 7.78 -10.28
C ARG A 81 -9.50 6.73 -9.33
N TRP A 82 -9.72 5.49 -9.65
CA TRP A 82 -9.08 4.36 -9.02
C TRP A 82 -7.63 4.26 -9.49
N ILE A 83 -6.82 3.54 -8.70
CA ILE A 83 -5.44 3.24 -9.04
C ILE A 83 -5.42 1.96 -9.86
N GLU A 84 -4.63 1.96 -10.93
CA GLU A 84 -4.45 0.77 -11.73
C GLU A 84 -3.36 -0.13 -11.11
N PRO A 85 -3.52 -1.47 -11.21
CA PRO A 85 -2.53 -2.40 -10.67
C PRO A 85 -1.10 -2.14 -11.20
N GLU A 86 -0.99 -1.70 -12.44
CA GLU A 86 0.29 -1.40 -13.07
C GLU A 86 1.04 -0.28 -12.35
N GLU A 87 0.33 0.67 -11.77
CA GLU A 87 0.94 1.76 -11.01
C GLU A 87 1.61 1.24 -9.73
N ILE A 88 1.02 0.24 -9.10
CA ILE A 88 1.63 -0.44 -7.95
C ILE A 88 2.81 -1.29 -8.39
N ALA A 89 2.67 -1.99 -9.51
CA ALA A 89 3.71 -2.85 -10.05
C ALA A 89 4.98 -2.06 -10.40
N GLU A 90 4.83 -0.88 -10.99
CA GLU A 90 5.97 -0.03 -11.37
C GLU A 90 6.76 0.43 -10.14
N ILE A 91 6.07 0.79 -9.06
CA ILE A 91 6.73 1.17 -7.80
C ILE A 91 7.43 -0.05 -7.19
N SER A 92 6.78 -1.20 -7.21
CA SER A 92 7.39 -2.45 -6.72
C SER A 92 8.66 -2.78 -7.48
N LEU A 93 8.64 -2.60 -8.79
CA LEU A 93 9.81 -2.84 -9.64
C LEU A 93 10.97 -1.91 -9.26
N PHE A 94 10.68 -0.64 -9.03
CA PHE A 94 11.69 0.32 -8.59
C PHE A 94 12.30 -0.11 -7.25
N LEU A 95 11.47 -0.46 -6.28
CA LEU A 95 11.96 -0.92 -4.96
C LEU A 95 12.81 -2.19 -5.08
N ALA A 96 12.46 -3.07 -5.99
CA ALA A 96 13.18 -4.33 -6.21
C ALA A 96 14.47 -4.14 -7.01
N SER A 97 14.70 -2.98 -7.59
CA SER A 97 15.85 -2.72 -8.47
C SER A 97 17.18 -2.54 -7.73
N GLY A 98 17.14 -2.34 -6.43
CA GLY A 98 18.32 -1.98 -5.63
C GLY A 98 18.61 -0.49 -5.58
N LYS A 99 17.90 0.32 -6.37
CA LYS A 99 18.12 1.78 -6.42
C LYS A 99 17.50 2.53 -5.25
N ALA A 100 16.68 1.86 -4.45
CA ALA A 100 15.96 2.47 -3.34
C ALA A 100 16.60 2.19 -1.98
N SER A 101 17.85 1.77 -1.93
CA SER A 101 18.49 1.32 -0.70
C SER A 101 18.46 2.35 0.43
N ALA A 102 18.52 3.63 0.11
CA ALA A 102 18.45 4.70 1.10
C ALA A 102 17.05 4.88 1.72
N MET A 103 16.04 4.23 1.14
CA MET A 103 14.65 4.30 1.60
C MET A 103 14.29 3.18 2.57
N GLN A 104 15.26 2.62 3.27
CA GLN A 104 15.06 1.49 4.19
C GLN A 104 13.92 1.75 5.18
N GLY A 105 12.98 0.82 5.22
CA GLY A 105 11.86 0.87 6.16
C GLY A 105 10.72 1.80 5.75
N GLN A 106 10.82 2.46 4.61
CA GLN A 106 9.74 3.34 4.14
C GLN A 106 8.53 2.54 3.70
N ILE A 107 7.37 3.06 4.05
CA ILE A 107 6.08 2.55 3.57
C ILE A 107 5.51 3.62 2.65
N LEU A 108 5.45 3.32 1.36
CA LEU A 108 5.03 4.28 0.35
C LEU A 108 3.52 4.22 0.17
N THR A 109 2.86 5.32 0.49
CA THR A 109 1.43 5.46 0.27
C THR A 109 1.14 5.76 -1.19
N ILE A 110 0.29 4.95 -1.82
CA ILE A 110 -0.10 5.11 -3.21
C ILE A 110 -1.63 5.05 -3.24
N ASP A 111 -2.26 6.18 -2.98
CA ASP A 111 -3.71 6.24 -2.74
C ASP A 111 -4.43 7.36 -3.49
N GLY A 112 -3.75 7.97 -4.45
CA GLY A 112 -4.35 9.06 -5.21
C GLY A 112 -4.68 10.30 -4.37
N GLY A 113 -4.05 10.43 -3.22
CA GLY A 113 -4.27 11.54 -2.30
C GLY A 113 -5.37 11.31 -1.27
N TRP A 114 -5.95 10.12 -1.23
CA TRP A 114 -7.05 9.82 -0.30
C TRP A 114 -6.72 10.23 1.15
N SER A 115 -5.55 9.92 1.63
CA SER A 115 -5.16 10.18 3.02
C SER A 115 -4.78 11.64 3.31
N LEU A 116 -4.84 12.50 2.32
CA LEU A 116 -4.53 13.93 2.50
C LEU A 116 -5.72 14.74 3.02
N LYS A 117 -6.90 14.16 3.04
CA LYS A 117 -8.12 14.89 3.42
C LYS A 117 -8.72 14.40 4.73
#